data_aad455b34eb29adefb2237f1df7850ef
#
_entry.id   aad455b34eb29adefb2237f1df7850ef
#
_cell.length_a   1.000
_cell.length_b   1.000
_cell.length_c   1.000
_cell.angle_alpha   90.00
_cell.angle_beta   90.00
_cell.angle_gamma   90.00
#
_symmetry.space_group_name_H-M   'P 1'
#
loop_
_entity.id
_entity.type
_entity.pdbx_description
1 polymer ?
#
loop_
_entity_poly.entity_id
_entity_poly.type
_entity_poly.pdbx_seq_one_letter_code
_entity_poly.pdbx_strand_id
1 'polypeptide(L)'
;MGINETTYRYRVQDKYEFGKYEEPIQYQLALLYEMPISRNYFEMWMAYHLTNTILFSPAVELRTVSYDDARTVFERLVRMIRQRSTIREIVNAHMISQENWRRFRSPEDNTREMMEIFLGRFDDAEVPLAAQACQNWSLERVKVNGKKVYQLVIGDEPNTTPVDLLGTTVVECRDFYDAVSNHPDLIPTVVSNIVNLFFGDNPSVDKQSIINDIVEDNPETFNAIFMNLLFSKAFLVSVERPKAFEELFFSCADKIDWYAGSSFFKYLNRSRVGLWAVNLNNTKQAAMTYKLGRPVAVPLDTLSFAYYHKAVRERM
;
A
#
# COMPACT_ATOMS: atom_id res chain seq x y z
N MET A 1 4.77 -19.90 -24.49
CA MET A 1 5.45 -18.63 -24.83
C MET A 1 5.37 -17.74 -23.61
N GLY A 2 6.50 -17.28 -23.07
CA GLY A 2 6.50 -16.39 -21.91
C GLY A 2 5.93 -15.02 -22.29
N ILE A 3 5.07 -14.49 -21.45
CA ILE A 3 4.50 -13.14 -21.61
C ILE A 3 5.64 -12.15 -21.43
N ASN A 4 5.93 -11.36 -22.45
CA ASN A 4 6.93 -10.29 -22.34
C ASN A 4 6.30 -9.08 -21.63
N GLU A 5 6.44 -9.02 -20.31
CA GLU A 5 5.92 -7.95 -19.48
C GLU A 5 6.38 -6.55 -19.92
N THR A 6 7.61 -6.42 -20.36
CA THR A 6 8.16 -5.15 -20.85
C THR A 6 7.30 -4.62 -22.00
N THR A 7 6.84 -5.49 -22.90
CA THR A 7 5.95 -5.10 -24.00
C THR A 7 4.61 -4.57 -23.49
N TYR A 8 4.03 -5.19 -22.42
CA TYR A 8 2.79 -4.69 -21.83
C TYR A 8 2.98 -3.35 -21.14
N ARG A 9 4.09 -3.16 -20.43
CA ARG A 9 4.41 -1.88 -19.79
C ARG A 9 4.53 -0.74 -20.81
N TYR A 10 5.20 -0.95 -21.93
CA TYR A 10 5.26 0.01 -23.02
C TYR A 10 3.89 0.27 -23.64
N ARG A 11 3.13 -0.77 -23.95
CA ARG A 11 1.79 -0.62 -24.52
C ARG A 11 0.85 0.17 -23.61
N VAL A 12 0.89 -0.09 -22.31
CA VAL A 12 0.07 0.64 -21.32
C VAL A 12 0.50 2.11 -21.30
N GLN A 13 1.78 2.40 -21.31
CA GLN A 13 2.29 3.76 -21.29
C GLN A 13 1.91 4.53 -22.57
N ASP A 14 2.06 3.92 -23.74
CA ASP A 14 1.68 4.52 -25.02
C ASP A 14 0.16 4.64 -25.17
N LYS A 15 -0.58 3.57 -24.90
CA LYS A 15 -2.04 3.50 -25.08
C LYS A 15 -2.78 4.50 -24.21
N TYR A 16 -2.33 4.71 -22.99
CA TYR A 16 -3.05 5.53 -22.01
C TYR A 16 -2.44 6.92 -21.84
N GLU A 17 -1.31 7.22 -22.48
CA GLU A 17 -0.66 8.53 -22.44
C GLU A 17 -0.67 9.15 -21.05
N PHE A 18 -0.21 8.40 -20.03
CA PHE A 18 -0.16 8.89 -18.66
C PHE A 18 0.71 10.14 -18.60
N GLY A 19 0.08 11.26 -18.39
CA GLY A 19 0.76 12.55 -18.32
C GLY A 19 1.54 12.71 -17.02
N LYS A 20 2.35 13.76 -16.97
CA LYS A 20 3.26 14.08 -15.87
C LYS A 20 2.59 14.25 -14.49
N TYR A 21 1.28 14.35 -14.44
CA TYR A 21 0.46 14.63 -13.25
C TYR A 21 -0.65 13.60 -13.02
N GLU A 22 -0.65 12.53 -13.80
CA GLU A 22 -1.66 11.48 -13.65
C GLU A 22 -1.18 10.48 -12.61
N GLU A 23 -2.11 10.08 -11.74
CA GLU A 23 -1.76 9.36 -10.53
C GLU A 23 -1.21 7.96 -10.81
N PRO A 24 -0.19 7.56 -10.07
CA PRO A 24 0.45 6.27 -10.23
C PRO A 24 -0.47 5.06 -10.06
N ILE A 25 -1.59 5.22 -9.36
CA ILE A 25 -2.63 4.18 -9.21
C ILE A 25 -3.27 3.83 -10.56
N GLN A 26 -3.46 4.82 -11.43
CA GLN A 26 -4.02 4.59 -12.77
C GLN A 26 -3.11 3.71 -13.62
N TYR A 27 -1.82 3.95 -13.55
CA TYR A 27 -0.83 3.10 -14.22
C TYR A 27 -0.90 1.66 -13.70
N GLN A 28 -0.97 1.47 -12.40
CA GLN A 28 -1.07 0.14 -11.80
C GLN A 28 -2.34 -0.59 -12.24
N LEU A 29 -3.48 0.09 -12.21
CA LEU A 29 -4.77 -0.46 -12.64
C LEU A 29 -4.78 -0.79 -14.13
N ALA A 30 -4.29 0.13 -14.99
CA ALA A 30 -4.22 -0.11 -16.42
C ALA A 30 -3.31 -1.30 -16.75
N LEU A 31 -2.20 -1.43 -16.05
CA LEU A 31 -1.29 -2.55 -16.21
C LEU A 31 -1.95 -3.89 -15.83
N LEU A 32 -2.65 -3.94 -14.71
CA LEU A 32 -3.43 -5.13 -14.28
C LEU A 32 -4.58 -5.44 -15.26
N TYR A 33 -5.21 -4.42 -15.80
CA TYR A 33 -6.30 -4.59 -16.77
C TYR A 33 -5.82 -5.19 -18.11
N GLU A 34 -4.66 -4.77 -18.59
CA GLU A 34 -4.12 -5.19 -19.88
C GLU A 34 -3.38 -6.55 -19.84
N MET A 35 -2.92 -6.96 -18.67
CA MET A 35 -2.14 -8.19 -18.55
C MET A 35 -3.02 -9.44 -18.45
N PRO A 36 -2.69 -10.52 -19.18
CA PRO A 36 -3.36 -11.79 -19.00
C PRO A 36 -3.04 -12.41 -17.64
N ILE A 37 -3.99 -13.19 -17.11
CA ILE A 37 -3.82 -13.90 -15.85
C ILE A 37 -2.65 -14.87 -15.98
N SER A 38 -1.66 -14.69 -15.10
CA SER A 38 -0.41 -15.44 -15.08
C SER A 38 0.25 -15.29 -13.71
N ARG A 39 1.34 -15.97 -13.48
CA ARG A 39 2.15 -15.75 -12.27
C ARG A 39 2.59 -14.28 -12.15
N ASN A 40 3.05 -13.67 -13.24
CA ASN A 40 3.48 -12.28 -13.25
C ASN A 40 2.32 -11.33 -12.92
N TYR A 41 1.13 -11.63 -13.41
CA TYR A 41 -0.09 -10.90 -13.06
C TYR A 41 -0.37 -10.98 -11.56
N PHE A 42 -0.31 -12.18 -10.98
CA PHE A 42 -0.57 -12.39 -9.55
C PHE A 42 0.44 -11.64 -8.66
N GLU A 43 1.72 -11.67 -9.01
CA GLU A 43 2.76 -10.93 -8.31
C GLU A 43 2.52 -9.41 -8.35
N MET A 44 2.08 -8.88 -9.49
CA MET A 44 1.71 -7.47 -9.62
C MET A 44 0.41 -7.13 -8.90
N TRP A 45 -0.56 -8.04 -8.91
CA TRP A 45 -1.81 -7.89 -8.18
C TRP A 45 -1.56 -7.82 -6.66
N MET A 46 -0.72 -8.68 -6.13
CA MET A 46 -0.28 -8.60 -4.73
C MET A 46 0.40 -7.26 -4.44
N ALA A 47 1.36 -6.85 -5.28
CA ALA A 47 2.04 -5.58 -5.11
C ALA A 47 1.08 -4.38 -5.18
N TYR A 48 0.05 -4.42 -6.03
CA TYR A 48 -0.99 -3.42 -6.09
C TYR A 48 -1.75 -3.31 -4.75
N HIS A 49 -2.20 -4.43 -4.21
CA HIS A 49 -2.91 -4.43 -2.93
C HIS A 49 -2.00 -3.94 -1.79
N LEU A 50 -0.76 -4.40 -1.72
CA LEU A 50 0.20 -3.97 -0.71
C LEU A 50 0.53 -2.48 -0.82
N THR A 51 0.76 -1.95 -2.02
CA THR A 51 1.00 -0.51 -2.24
C THR A 51 -0.15 0.35 -1.73
N ASN A 52 -1.37 -0.18 -1.76
CA ASN A 52 -2.58 0.54 -1.41
C ASN A 52 -3.14 0.15 -0.01
N THR A 53 -2.33 -0.47 0.84
CA THR A 53 -2.64 -0.71 2.26
C THR A 53 -1.90 0.29 3.14
N ILE A 54 -2.27 0.37 4.41
CA ILE A 54 -1.57 1.20 5.38
C ILE A 54 -0.08 0.89 5.47
N LEU A 55 0.30 -0.37 5.22
CA LEU A 55 1.70 -0.82 5.30
C LEU A 55 2.63 -0.02 4.38
N PHE A 56 2.22 0.18 3.12
CA PHE A 56 3.09 0.72 2.07
C PHE A 56 2.51 1.91 1.32
N SER A 57 1.27 2.33 1.63
CA SER A 57 0.62 3.41 0.90
C SER A 57 1.37 4.74 1.08
N PRO A 58 1.81 5.38 0.01
CA PRO A 58 2.26 6.76 0.12
C PRO A 58 1.07 7.67 0.44
N ALA A 59 1.25 8.53 1.43
CA ALA A 59 0.21 9.46 1.87
C ALA A 59 0.08 10.64 0.91
N VAL A 60 -0.73 10.51 -0.12
CA VAL A 60 -0.87 11.49 -1.22
C VAL A 60 -1.39 12.86 -0.75
N GLU A 61 -2.09 12.92 0.37
CA GLU A 61 -2.55 14.16 1.01
C GLU A 61 -1.42 14.96 1.66
N LEU A 62 -0.31 14.34 1.99
CA LEU A 62 0.82 15.02 2.61
C LEU A 62 1.58 15.84 1.56
N ARG A 63 1.91 17.07 1.91
CA ARG A 63 2.59 18.02 1.00
C ARG A 63 4.01 17.59 0.60
N THR A 64 4.58 16.65 1.32
CA THR A 64 5.94 16.14 1.12
C THR A 64 6.02 14.97 0.16
N VAL A 65 4.90 14.29 -0.10
CA VAL A 65 4.83 13.13 -1.00
C VAL A 65 4.93 13.57 -2.46
N SER A 66 5.67 12.81 -3.24
CA SER A 66 5.76 12.95 -4.71
C SER A 66 4.65 12.16 -5.39
N TYR A 67 4.21 12.62 -6.55
CA TYR A 67 3.25 11.86 -7.38
C TYR A 67 3.80 10.51 -7.84
N ASP A 68 5.12 10.37 -7.95
CA ASP A 68 5.79 9.14 -8.38
C ASP A 68 5.98 8.13 -7.25
N ASP A 69 5.74 8.51 -6.00
CA ASP A 69 6.03 7.65 -4.84
C ASP A 69 5.21 6.35 -4.86
N ALA A 70 3.93 6.40 -5.23
CA ALA A 70 3.10 5.20 -5.33
C ALA A 70 3.60 4.24 -6.42
N ARG A 71 4.10 4.78 -7.54
CA ARG A 71 4.70 3.98 -8.60
C ARG A 71 6.01 3.35 -8.14
N THR A 72 6.86 4.12 -7.47
CA THR A 72 8.15 3.65 -6.96
C THR A 72 7.97 2.53 -5.92
N VAL A 73 7.02 2.70 -5.00
CA VAL A 73 6.68 1.66 -4.01
C VAL A 73 6.15 0.41 -4.70
N PHE A 74 5.22 0.55 -5.64
CA PHE A 74 4.68 -0.56 -6.40
C PHE A 74 5.76 -1.35 -7.15
N GLU A 75 6.63 -0.67 -7.89
CA GLU A 75 7.70 -1.32 -8.65
C GLU A 75 8.73 -2.01 -7.74
N ARG A 76 9.02 -1.42 -6.58
CA ARG A 76 9.87 -2.05 -5.57
C ARG A 76 9.24 -3.32 -5.03
N LEU A 77 7.96 -3.28 -4.67
CA LEU A 77 7.22 -4.46 -4.19
C LEU A 77 7.18 -5.57 -5.25
N VAL A 78 6.84 -5.25 -6.50
CA VAL A 78 6.86 -6.23 -7.61
C VAL A 78 8.23 -6.91 -7.71
N ARG A 79 9.31 -6.12 -7.70
CA ARG A 79 10.67 -6.64 -7.81
C ARG A 79 11.01 -7.57 -6.65
N MET A 80 10.77 -7.13 -5.41
CA MET A 80 11.12 -7.90 -4.21
C MET A 80 10.27 -9.17 -4.05
N ILE A 81 8.98 -9.12 -4.36
CA ILE A 81 8.10 -10.30 -4.40
C ILE A 81 8.63 -11.34 -5.41
N ARG A 82 9.06 -10.91 -6.58
CA ARG A 82 9.66 -11.80 -7.61
C ARG A 82 10.97 -12.41 -7.18
N GLN A 83 11.77 -11.67 -6.44
CA GLN A 83 13.01 -12.14 -5.85
C GLN A 83 12.79 -13.05 -4.64
N ARG A 84 11.53 -13.26 -4.23
CA ARG A 84 11.15 -14.01 -3.03
C ARG A 84 11.76 -13.43 -1.75
N SER A 85 11.94 -12.13 -1.71
CA SER A 85 12.35 -11.44 -0.50
C SER A 85 11.37 -11.72 0.64
N THR A 86 11.90 -11.86 1.84
CA THR A 86 11.09 -12.05 3.04
C THR A 86 10.26 -10.81 3.36
N ILE A 87 9.20 -10.97 4.14
CA ILE A 87 8.39 -9.85 4.64
C ILE A 87 9.28 -8.86 5.39
N ARG A 88 10.21 -9.37 6.22
CA ARG A 88 11.15 -8.57 7.00
C ARG A 88 12.05 -7.70 6.11
N GLU A 89 12.62 -8.28 5.06
CA GLU A 89 13.44 -7.55 4.08
C GLU A 89 12.62 -6.48 3.34
N ILE A 90 11.38 -6.80 2.93
CA ILE A 90 10.51 -5.86 2.22
C ILE A 90 10.11 -4.70 3.13
N VAL A 91 9.74 -4.97 4.37
CA VAL A 91 9.38 -3.95 5.36
C VAL A 91 10.57 -3.07 5.69
N ASN A 92 11.75 -3.65 5.95
CA ASN A 92 12.98 -2.90 6.20
C ASN A 92 13.33 -1.97 5.03
N ALA A 93 13.34 -2.51 3.81
CA ALA A 93 13.60 -1.74 2.59
C ALA A 93 12.59 -0.59 2.37
N HIS A 94 11.35 -0.78 2.82
CA HIS A 94 10.34 0.28 2.77
C HIS A 94 10.62 1.37 3.81
N MET A 95 10.85 0.99 5.06
CA MET A 95 11.07 1.95 6.16
C MET A 95 12.23 2.90 5.90
N ILE A 96 13.34 2.40 5.35
CA ILE A 96 14.52 3.22 4.99
C ILE A 96 14.34 4.03 3.71
N SER A 97 13.22 3.88 3.00
CA SER A 97 13.04 4.50 1.69
C SER A 97 12.62 5.97 1.79
N GLN A 98 13.03 6.74 0.79
CA GLN A 98 12.66 8.15 0.67
C GLN A 98 11.14 8.35 0.56
N GLU A 99 10.41 7.41 -0.05
CA GLU A 99 8.96 7.47 -0.19
C GLU A 99 8.27 7.37 1.16
N ASN A 100 8.76 6.51 2.04
CA ASN A 100 8.27 6.39 3.42
C ASN A 100 8.60 7.64 4.23
N TRP A 101 9.80 8.16 4.13
CA TRP A 101 10.21 9.39 4.81
C TRP A 101 9.43 10.63 4.34
N ARG A 102 9.03 10.69 3.09
CA ARG A 102 8.12 11.74 2.62
C ARG A 102 6.72 11.62 3.21
N ARG A 103 6.32 10.42 3.58
CA ARG A 103 5.07 10.15 4.25
C ARG A 103 5.07 10.66 5.69
N PHE A 104 6.20 10.52 6.40
CA PHE A 104 6.38 10.89 7.81
C PHE A 104 7.63 11.77 7.95
N ARG A 105 7.44 13.02 8.29
CA ARG A 105 8.35 14.12 7.96
C ARG A 105 9.47 14.38 8.95
N SER A 106 9.43 13.82 10.14
CA SER A 106 10.45 13.98 11.17
C SER A 106 10.85 12.61 11.72
N PRO A 107 12.02 12.50 12.36
CA PRO A 107 12.40 11.27 13.05
C PRO A 107 11.33 10.76 14.02
N GLU A 108 10.76 11.66 14.82
CA GLU A 108 9.74 11.33 15.81
C GLU A 108 8.43 10.84 15.17
N ASP A 109 7.93 11.54 14.14
CA ASP A 109 6.74 11.14 13.40
C ASP A 109 6.96 9.80 12.67
N ASN A 110 8.11 9.68 12.01
CA ASN A 110 8.45 8.45 11.28
C ASN A 110 8.58 7.24 12.20
N THR A 111 9.34 7.34 13.28
CA THR A 111 9.59 6.21 14.17
C THR A 111 8.33 5.77 14.90
N ARG A 112 7.50 6.71 15.35
CA ARG A 112 6.19 6.40 15.93
C ARG A 112 5.30 5.62 14.95
N GLU A 113 5.17 6.13 13.74
CA GLU A 113 4.33 5.51 12.70
C GLU A 113 4.87 4.13 12.27
N MET A 114 6.19 3.94 12.24
CA MET A 114 6.74 2.61 11.90
C MET A 114 6.41 1.57 12.97
N MET A 115 6.45 1.93 14.24
CA MET A 115 6.00 1.04 15.31
C MET A 115 4.48 0.80 15.24
N GLU A 116 3.67 1.83 15.05
CA GLU A 116 2.21 1.71 14.95
C GLU A 116 1.78 0.86 13.74
N ILE A 117 2.33 1.12 12.57
CA ILE A 117 1.93 0.45 11.32
C ILE A 117 2.41 -1.01 11.30
N PHE A 118 3.63 -1.27 11.73
CA PHE A 118 4.25 -2.58 11.57
C PHE A 118 4.19 -3.46 12.82
N LEU A 119 4.07 -2.87 14.00
CA LEU A 119 3.93 -3.62 15.26
C LEU A 119 2.53 -3.52 15.87
N GLY A 120 1.64 -2.68 15.29
CA GLY A 120 0.28 -2.47 15.81
C GLY A 120 0.22 -1.67 17.11
N ARG A 121 1.36 -1.19 17.60
CA ARG A 121 1.50 -0.44 18.85
C ARG A 121 2.73 0.43 18.86
N PHE A 122 2.73 1.41 19.72
CA PHE A 122 3.92 2.16 20.14
C PHE A 122 3.81 2.51 21.63
N ASP A 123 4.94 2.80 22.23
CA ASP A 123 5.01 3.36 23.58
C ASP A 123 5.52 4.81 23.49
N ASP A 124 4.83 5.75 24.11
CA ASP A 124 5.22 7.16 24.14
C ASP A 124 6.63 7.38 24.74
N ALA A 125 7.10 6.48 25.59
CA ALA A 125 8.45 6.52 26.15
C ALA A 125 9.51 6.02 25.14
N GLU A 126 9.16 5.14 24.22
CA GLU A 126 10.06 4.61 23.20
C GLU A 126 10.24 5.56 22.01
N VAL A 127 9.23 6.38 21.68
CA VAL A 127 9.26 7.29 20.52
C VAL A 127 10.43 8.27 20.57
N PRO A 128 10.73 8.97 21.68
CA PRO A 128 11.90 9.85 21.75
C PRO A 128 13.25 9.13 21.59
N LEU A 129 13.36 7.90 22.09
CA LEU A 129 14.57 7.09 21.96
C LEU A 129 14.79 6.67 20.49
N ALA A 130 13.74 6.22 19.84
CA ALA A 130 13.76 5.89 18.41
C ALA A 130 14.08 7.13 17.55
N ALA A 131 13.49 8.29 17.87
CA ALA A 131 13.78 9.53 17.19
C ALA A 131 15.22 9.99 17.38
N GLN A 132 15.80 9.77 18.55
CA GLN A 132 17.22 10.04 18.83
C GLN A 132 18.12 9.19 17.94
N ALA A 133 17.82 7.90 17.78
CA ALA A 133 18.58 7.04 16.88
C ALA A 133 18.57 7.55 15.42
N CYS A 134 17.47 8.18 15.01
CA CYS A 134 17.30 8.73 13.66
C CYS A 134 17.60 10.23 13.53
N GLN A 135 18.24 10.87 14.52
CA GLN A 135 18.41 12.32 14.60
C GLN A 135 19.09 12.96 13.39
N ASN A 136 19.96 12.23 12.69
CA ASN A 136 20.67 12.72 11.50
C ASN A 136 19.91 12.46 10.18
N TRP A 137 18.71 11.89 10.24
CA TRP A 137 17.85 11.71 9.07
C TRP A 137 16.83 12.83 8.99
N SER A 138 16.76 13.51 7.84
CA SER A 138 15.85 14.62 7.64
C SER A 138 15.30 14.69 6.23
N LEU A 139 14.16 15.37 6.06
CA LEU A 139 13.62 15.71 4.76
C LEU A 139 13.98 17.16 4.41
N GLU A 140 14.80 17.32 3.38
CA GLU A 140 15.15 18.63 2.86
C GLU A 140 14.39 18.97 1.58
N ARG A 141 14.10 20.26 1.43
CA ARG A 141 13.45 20.76 0.23
C ARG A 141 14.49 21.18 -0.79
N VAL A 142 14.70 20.36 -1.80
CA VAL A 142 15.68 20.57 -2.86
C VAL A 142 15.01 20.96 -4.18
N LYS A 143 15.77 21.52 -5.12
CA LYS A 143 15.32 21.75 -6.48
C LYS A 143 15.88 20.64 -7.40
N VAL A 144 15.00 19.85 -8.00
CA VAL A 144 15.34 18.85 -9.01
C VAL A 144 14.65 19.26 -10.32
N ASN A 145 15.42 19.49 -11.37
CA ASN A 145 14.90 19.95 -12.68
C ASN A 145 13.94 21.16 -12.57
N GLY A 146 14.29 22.13 -11.73
CA GLY A 146 13.50 23.35 -11.49
C GLY A 146 12.27 23.18 -10.59
N LYS A 147 11.94 21.97 -10.17
CA LYS A 147 10.84 21.67 -9.24
C LYS A 147 11.35 21.50 -7.82
N LYS A 148 10.57 22.01 -6.84
CA LYS A 148 10.83 21.77 -5.43
C LYS A 148 10.28 20.39 -5.06
N VAL A 149 11.17 19.52 -4.60
CA VAL A 149 10.83 18.17 -4.10
C VAL A 149 11.43 18.00 -2.70
N TYR A 150 10.85 17.09 -1.92
CA TYR A 150 11.45 16.68 -0.65
C TYR A 150 12.34 15.47 -0.88
N GLN A 151 13.56 15.53 -0.37
CA GLN A 151 14.56 14.48 -0.47
C GLN A 151 15.01 14.08 0.92
N LEU A 152 15.17 12.78 1.15
CA LEU A 152 15.80 12.27 2.37
C LEU A 152 17.29 12.60 2.34
N VAL A 153 17.75 13.23 3.39
CA VAL A 153 19.17 13.53 3.63
C VAL A 153 19.59 12.86 4.92
N ILE A 154 20.73 12.18 4.86
CA ILE A 154 21.38 11.58 6.02
C ILE A 154 22.60 12.43 6.32
N GLY A 155 22.58 13.12 7.46
CA GLY A 155 23.69 13.98 7.91
C GLY A 155 24.88 13.19 8.42
N ASP A 156 26.01 13.87 8.52
CA ASP A 156 27.31 13.27 8.89
C ASP A 156 27.47 13.03 10.42
N GLU A 157 26.51 13.46 11.22
CA GLU A 157 26.54 13.34 12.69
C GLU A 157 25.46 12.33 13.17
N PRO A 158 25.73 11.01 13.07
CA PRO A 158 24.79 10.00 13.57
C PRO A 158 24.71 10.02 15.11
N ASN A 159 23.65 9.46 15.65
CA ASN A 159 23.63 9.15 17.08
C ASN A 159 24.71 8.12 17.41
N THR A 160 25.39 8.32 18.52
CA THR A 160 26.44 7.40 19.03
C THR A 160 26.10 6.82 20.40
N THR A 161 24.97 7.24 20.98
CA THR A 161 24.53 6.79 22.30
C THR A 161 23.59 5.60 22.14
N PRO A 162 23.97 4.42 22.64
CA PRO A 162 23.09 3.26 22.61
C PRO A 162 21.84 3.49 23.46
N VAL A 163 20.69 3.02 22.98
CA VAL A 163 19.42 2.99 23.73
C VAL A 163 18.82 1.61 23.66
N ASP A 164 18.17 1.16 24.72
CA ASP A 164 17.42 -0.08 24.73
C ASP A 164 16.01 0.19 24.23
N LEU A 165 15.65 -0.41 23.10
CA LEU A 165 14.40 -0.15 22.38
C LEU A 165 13.90 -1.43 21.73
N LEU A 166 12.61 -1.73 21.87
CA LEU A 166 12.00 -2.93 21.28
C LEU A 166 12.70 -4.23 21.68
N GLY A 167 13.28 -4.27 22.87
CA GLY A 167 14.00 -5.44 23.42
C GLY A 167 15.40 -5.65 22.81
N THR A 168 15.96 -4.66 22.14
CA THR A 168 17.32 -4.72 21.60
C THR A 168 18.06 -3.39 21.80
N THR A 169 19.38 -3.39 21.62
CA THR A 169 20.18 -2.17 21.65
C THR A 169 20.18 -1.52 20.27
N VAL A 170 19.77 -0.28 20.21
CA VAL A 170 19.69 0.56 19.00
C VAL A 170 20.66 1.73 19.13
N VAL A 171 21.46 2.01 18.12
CA VAL A 171 22.38 3.15 18.08
C VAL A 171 21.98 4.12 16.97
N GLU A 172 21.85 3.62 15.75
CA GLU A 172 21.53 4.38 14.55
C GLU A 172 20.12 4.09 14.04
N CYS A 173 19.63 4.93 13.13
CA CYS A 173 18.32 4.77 12.51
C CYS A 173 18.15 3.40 11.81
N ARG A 174 19.20 2.85 11.26
CA ARG A 174 19.17 1.51 10.65
C ARG A 174 18.93 0.41 11.67
N ASP A 175 19.56 0.51 12.83
CA ASP A 175 19.34 -0.45 13.92
C ASP A 175 17.90 -0.43 14.41
N PHE A 176 17.29 0.77 14.46
CA PHE A 176 15.86 0.90 14.77
C PHE A 176 14.98 0.18 13.74
N TYR A 177 15.23 0.35 12.45
CA TYR A 177 14.46 -0.34 11.43
C TYR A 177 14.71 -1.86 11.43
N ASP A 178 15.91 -2.28 11.75
CA ASP A 178 16.23 -3.69 11.96
C ASP A 178 15.48 -4.25 13.18
N ALA A 179 15.41 -3.49 14.27
CA ALA A 179 14.62 -3.86 15.45
C ALA A 179 13.14 -4.03 15.12
N VAL A 180 12.54 -3.09 14.41
CA VAL A 180 11.13 -3.18 13.95
C VAL A 180 10.93 -4.36 13.03
N SER A 181 11.78 -4.54 12.00
CA SER A 181 11.61 -5.60 11.01
C SER A 181 11.86 -7.00 11.57
N ASN A 182 12.60 -7.13 12.66
CA ASN A 182 12.82 -8.40 13.34
C ASN A 182 11.92 -8.63 14.56
N HIS A 183 11.10 -7.66 14.93
CA HIS A 183 10.20 -7.77 16.07
C HIS A 183 9.18 -8.92 15.90
N PRO A 184 8.84 -9.65 16.98
CA PRO A 184 7.87 -10.76 16.90
C PRO A 184 6.47 -10.30 16.47
N ASP A 185 6.05 -9.08 16.79
CA ASP A 185 4.73 -8.56 16.44
C ASP A 185 4.60 -8.20 14.95
N LEU A 186 5.70 -8.15 14.18
CA LEU A 186 5.64 -7.75 12.76
C LEU A 186 4.72 -8.65 11.95
N ILE A 187 4.95 -9.95 11.98
CA ILE A 187 4.19 -10.90 11.14
C ILE A 187 2.71 -10.91 11.52
N PRO A 188 2.32 -11.02 12.81
CA PRO A 188 0.92 -10.92 13.22
C PRO A 188 0.24 -9.62 12.74
N THR A 189 0.91 -8.48 12.87
CA THR A 189 0.36 -7.18 12.45
C THR A 189 0.19 -7.10 10.92
N VAL A 190 1.18 -7.55 10.15
CA VAL A 190 1.10 -7.60 8.69
C VAL A 190 -0.03 -8.51 8.23
N VAL A 191 -0.15 -9.71 8.80
CA VAL A 191 -1.23 -10.66 8.50
C VAL A 191 -2.59 -10.04 8.83
N SER A 192 -2.72 -9.43 10.01
CA SER A 192 -3.95 -8.75 10.43
C SER A 192 -4.38 -7.66 9.46
N ASN A 193 -3.45 -6.82 9.01
CA ASN A 193 -3.72 -5.77 8.03
C ASN A 193 -4.20 -6.33 6.68
N ILE A 194 -3.60 -7.43 6.20
CA ILE A 194 -4.01 -8.08 4.96
C ILE A 194 -5.37 -8.74 5.10
N VAL A 195 -5.62 -9.48 6.19
CA VAL A 195 -6.92 -10.11 6.46
C VAL A 195 -8.02 -9.05 6.53
N ASN A 196 -7.77 -7.94 7.23
CA ASN A 196 -8.72 -6.82 7.31
C ASN A 196 -8.96 -6.14 5.95
N LEU A 197 -7.95 -6.07 5.08
CA LEU A 197 -8.13 -5.57 3.71
C LEU A 197 -9.14 -6.41 2.92
N PHE A 198 -9.10 -7.73 3.08
CA PHE A 198 -9.93 -8.64 2.29
C PHE A 198 -11.31 -8.91 2.87
N PHE A 199 -11.44 -8.93 4.18
CA PHE A 199 -12.73 -9.23 4.83
C PHE A 199 -13.47 -7.99 5.36
N GLY A 200 -12.78 -6.85 5.49
CA GLY A 200 -13.39 -5.61 6.01
C GLY A 200 -14.02 -5.83 7.40
N ASP A 201 -15.16 -5.20 7.64
CA ASP A 201 -15.92 -5.31 8.90
C ASP A 201 -17.00 -6.42 8.86
N ASN A 202 -16.79 -7.46 8.04
CA ASN A 202 -17.76 -8.53 7.94
C ASN A 202 -17.89 -9.28 9.28
N PRO A 203 -19.02 -9.17 10.00
CA PRO A 203 -19.20 -9.80 11.30
C PRO A 203 -19.40 -11.33 11.22
N SER A 204 -19.67 -11.85 10.02
CA SER A 204 -19.86 -13.29 9.77
C SER A 204 -18.54 -14.03 9.60
N VAL A 205 -17.41 -13.33 9.58
CA VAL A 205 -16.08 -13.91 9.40
C VAL A 205 -15.30 -13.80 10.71
N ASP A 206 -14.89 -14.92 11.25
CA ASP A 206 -13.93 -14.96 12.35
C ASP A 206 -12.52 -14.67 11.85
N LYS A 207 -12.25 -13.36 11.71
CA LYS A 207 -10.95 -12.89 11.23
C LYS A 207 -9.80 -13.28 12.14
N GLN A 208 -10.06 -13.34 13.46
CA GLN A 208 -9.02 -13.70 14.42
C GLN A 208 -8.56 -15.15 14.24
N SER A 209 -9.49 -16.07 13.99
CA SER A 209 -9.13 -17.45 13.65
C SER A 209 -8.27 -17.51 12.39
N ILE A 210 -8.65 -16.78 11.32
CA ILE A 210 -7.88 -16.74 10.08
C ILE A 210 -6.48 -16.17 10.30
N ILE A 211 -6.36 -15.10 11.09
CA ILE A 211 -5.07 -14.48 11.42
C ILE A 211 -4.20 -15.50 12.18
N ASN A 212 -4.75 -16.16 13.19
CA ASN A 212 -4.02 -17.14 13.98
C ASN A 212 -3.53 -18.31 13.12
N ASP A 213 -4.39 -18.87 12.27
CA ASP A 213 -4.05 -19.98 11.36
C ASP A 213 -2.88 -19.58 10.42
N ILE A 214 -2.94 -18.38 9.83
CA ILE A 214 -1.87 -17.90 8.95
C ILE A 214 -0.56 -17.64 9.72
N VAL A 215 -0.65 -17.07 10.93
CA VAL A 215 0.53 -16.79 11.76
C VAL A 215 1.18 -18.07 12.26
N GLU A 216 0.38 -19.10 12.61
CA GLU A 216 0.88 -20.42 13.04
C GLU A 216 1.70 -21.10 11.93
N ASP A 217 1.33 -20.90 10.67
CA ASP A 217 2.11 -21.37 9.50
C ASP A 217 3.46 -20.65 9.33
N ASN A 218 3.74 -19.64 10.15
CA ASN A 218 4.98 -18.84 10.14
C ASN A 218 5.39 -18.35 8.73
N PRO A 219 4.57 -17.53 8.05
CA PRO A 219 4.81 -17.13 6.68
C PRO A 219 6.02 -16.20 6.56
N GLU A 220 7.01 -16.60 5.78
CA GLU A 220 8.20 -15.79 5.53
C GLU A 220 7.99 -14.77 4.41
N THR A 221 7.06 -15.00 3.49
CA THR A 221 6.84 -14.17 2.29
C THR A 221 5.39 -13.72 2.15
N PHE A 222 5.18 -12.60 1.47
CA PHE A 222 3.81 -12.16 1.13
C PHE A 222 3.06 -13.18 0.29
N ASN A 223 3.75 -13.92 -0.58
CA ASN A 223 3.13 -15.01 -1.32
C ASN A 223 2.49 -16.05 -0.40
N ALA A 224 3.17 -16.43 0.69
CA ALA A 224 2.62 -17.39 1.64
C ALA A 224 1.35 -16.85 2.31
N ILE A 225 1.37 -15.57 2.77
CA ILE A 225 0.17 -14.96 3.37
C ILE A 225 -1.00 -14.93 2.37
N PHE A 226 -0.78 -14.43 1.15
CA PHE A 226 -1.85 -14.32 0.17
C PHE A 226 -2.38 -15.71 -0.26
N MET A 227 -1.52 -16.70 -0.41
CA MET A 227 -1.96 -18.07 -0.75
C MET A 227 -2.80 -18.67 0.37
N ASN A 228 -2.34 -18.60 1.64
CA ASN A 228 -3.10 -19.10 2.77
C ASN A 228 -4.46 -18.40 2.90
N LEU A 229 -4.49 -17.07 2.72
CA LEU A 229 -5.73 -16.30 2.76
C LEU A 229 -6.69 -16.67 1.64
N LEU A 230 -6.24 -16.64 0.38
CA LEU A 230 -7.09 -16.85 -0.80
C LEU A 230 -7.60 -18.29 -0.94
N PHE A 231 -6.85 -19.26 -0.42
CA PHE A 231 -7.29 -20.67 -0.37
C PHE A 231 -7.95 -21.06 0.95
N SER A 232 -8.12 -20.11 1.89
CA SER A 232 -8.88 -20.38 3.11
C SER A 232 -10.35 -20.69 2.78
N LYS A 233 -10.96 -21.56 3.59
CA LYS A 233 -12.39 -21.84 3.47
C LYS A 233 -13.24 -20.57 3.60
N ALA A 234 -12.85 -19.66 4.48
CA ALA A 234 -13.52 -18.38 4.67
C ALA A 234 -13.53 -17.57 3.40
N PHE A 235 -12.39 -17.46 2.70
CA PHE A 235 -12.32 -16.70 1.46
C PHE A 235 -13.09 -17.36 0.31
N LEU A 236 -13.01 -18.68 0.17
CA LEU A 236 -13.63 -19.40 -0.93
C LEU A 236 -15.16 -19.54 -0.80
N VAL A 237 -15.67 -19.62 0.43
CA VAL A 237 -17.08 -20.01 0.68
C VAL A 237 -17.88 -18.91 1.40
N SER A 238 -17.24 -18.08 2.19
CA SER A 238 -17.92 -17.16 3.12
C SER A 238 -17.69 -15.68 2.83
N VAL A 239 -17.12 -15.35 1.67
CA VAL A 239 -16.78 -13.96 1.35
C VAL A 239 -18.02 -13.15 1.00
N GLU A 240 -18.66 -12.62 2.02
CA GLU A 240 -19.62 -11.53 1.91
C GLU A 240 -18.91 -10.22 2.27
N ARG A 241 -18.19 -9.64 1.35
CA ARG A 241 -17.60 -8.31 1.51
C ARG A 241 -18.06 -7.39 0.39
N PRO A 242 -18.18 -6.08 0.66
CA PRO A 242 -18.37 -5.12 -0.40
C PRO A 242 -17.21 -5.22 -1.39
N LYS A 243 -17.52 -5.34 -2.67
CA LYS A 243 -16.49 -5.31 -3.70
C LYS A 243 -15.82 -3.94 -3.73
N ALA A 244 -14.52 -3.92 -3.84
CA ALA A 244 -13.79 -2.71 -4.17
C ALA A 244 -14.32 -2.12 -5.49
N PHE A 245 -14.15 -0.82 -5.67
CA PHE A 245 -14.63 -0.17 -6.90
C PHE A 245 -14.07 -0.86 -8.14
N GLU A 246 -12.79 -1.18 -8.15
CA GLU A 246 -12.12 -1.88 -9.26
C GLU A 246 -12.77 -3.22 -9.55
N GLU A 247 -13.05 -3.99 -8.51
CA GLU A 247 -13.68 -5.31 -8.64
C GLU A 247 -15.11 -5.21 -9.16
N LEU A 248 -15.87 -4.24 -8.64
CA LEU A 248 -17.23 -3.98 -9.12
C LEU A 248 -17.20 -3.52 -10.58
N PHE A 249 -16.36 -2.54 -10.88
CA PHE A 249 -16.26 -1.96 -12.21
C PHE A 249 -15.86 -3.03 -13.25
N PHE A 250 -14.76 -3.74 -13.03
CA PHE A 250 -14.28 -4.74 -13.98
C PHE A 250 -15.22 -5.94 -14.10
N SER A 251 -15.87 -6.36 -13.00
CA SER A 251 -16.90 -7.42 -13.06
C SER A 251 -18.12 -7.01 -13.90
N CYS A 252 -18.50 -5.75 -13.87
CA CYS A 252 -19.59 -5.25 -14.72
C CYS A 252 -19.15 -5.09 -16.17
N ALA A 253 -17.98 -4.54 -16.41
CA ALA A 253 -17.41 -4.35 -17.73
C ALA A 253 -17.27 -5.68 -18.49
N ASP A 254 -16.75 -6.71 -17.82
CA ASP A 254 -16.62 -8.06 -18.38
C ASP A 254 -17.96 -8.64 -18.82
N LYS A 255 -19.01 -8.48 -18.00
CA LYS A 255 -20.35 -9.01 -18.30
C LYS A 255 -21.04 -8.36 -19.50
N ILE A 256 -20.66 -7.16 -19.87
CA ILE A 256 -21.24 -6.42 -21.00
C ILE A 256 -20.26 -6.27 -22.16
N ASP A 257 -19.13 -7.00 -22.09
CA ASP A 257 -18.06 -6.98 -23.12
C ASP A 257 -17.55 -5.56 -23.41
N TRP A 258 -17.44 -4.74 -22.35
CA TRP A 258 -16.97 -3.35 -22.44
C TRP A 258 -15.48 -3.25 -22.08
N TYR A 259 -14.75 -2.49 -22.89
CA TYR A 259 -13.33 -2.26 -22.69
C TYR A 259 -13.03 -0.83 -22.22
N ALA A 260 -12.24 -0.74 -21.15
CA ALA A 260 -11.77 0.54 -20.64
C ALA A 260 -10.88 1.24 -21.68
N GLY A 261 -11.33 2.40 -22.16
CA GLY A 261 -10.52 3.26 -23.02
C GLY A 261 -9.53 4.11 -22.23
N SER A 262 -8.59 4.77 -22.94
CA SER A 262 -7.61 5.67 -22.32
C SER A 262 -8.24 6.75 -21.45
N SER A 263 -9.39 7.27 -21.85
CA SER A 263 -10.12 8.28 -21.10
C SER A 263 -10.59 7.80 -19.73
N PHE A 264 -10.94 6.52 -19.58
CA PHE A 264 -11.40 5.97 -18.30
C PHE A 264 -10.34 6.10 -17.22
N PHE A 265 -9.12 5.64 -17.49
CA PHE A 265 -8.03 5.72 -16.51
C PHE A 265 -7.61 7.17 -16.23
N LYS A 266 -7.68 8.06 -17.21
CA LYS A 266 -7.48 9.51 -17.01
C LYS A 266 -8.54 10.12 -16.09
N TYR A 267 -9.77 9.64 -16.16
CA TYR A 267 -10.87 10.18 -15.36
C TYR A 267 -10.97 9.57 -13.96
N LEU A 268 -10.37 8.43 -13.68
CA LEU A 268 -10.34 7.87 -12.34
C LEU A 268 -9.79 8.86 -11.31
N ASN A 269 -8.90 9.75 -11.73
CA ASN A 269 -8.34 10.78 -10.87
C ASN A 269 -9.14 12.09 -10.87
N ARG A 270 -9.68 12.50 -12.00
CA ARG A 270 -10.33 13.81 -12.15
C ARG A 270 -11.78 13.83 -11.69
N SER A 271 -12.42 12.70 -11.72
CA SER A 271 -13.82 12.61 -11.31
C SER A 271 -13.91 12.16 -9.86
N ARG A 272 -14.85 12.74 -9.14
CA ARG A 272 -15.25 12.34 -7.79
C ARG A 272 -15.91 10.94 -7.79
N VAL A 273 -15.29 10.00 -8.48
CA VAL A 273 -15.86 8.74 -8.91
C VAL A 273 -14.94 7.60 -8.43
N GLY A 274 -15.50 6.48 -8.13
CA GLY A 274 -14.77 5.29 -7.72
C GLY A 274 -14.20 5.40 -6.32
N LEU A 275 -12.95 5.08 -6.18
CA LEU A 275 -12.24 5.08 -4.90
C LEU A 275 -12.40 6.37 -4.10
N TRP A 276 -12.69 7.46 -4.78
CA TRP A 276 -12.84 8.81 -4.24
C TRP A 276 -14.28 9.15 -3.87
N ALA A 277 -15.21 8.31 -4.24
CA ALA A 277 -16.63 8.55 -3.96
C ALA A 277 -16.99 8.39 -2.47
N VAL A 278 -16.15 7.76 -1.70
CA VAL A 278 -16.39 7.46 -0.29
C VAL A 278 -16.35 8.69 0.60
N ASN A 279 -15.58 9.71 0.21
CA ASN A 279 -15.52 10.95 0.95
C ASN A 279 -15.88 12.13 0.07
N LEU A 280 -17.05 12.70 0.32
CA LEU A 280 -17.61 13.78 -0.47
C LEU A 280 -16.85 15.11 -0.38
N ASN A 281 -16.12 15.31 0.71
CA ASN A 281 -15.50 16.58 1.01
C ASN A 281 -14.04 16.64 0.54
N ASN A 282 -13.39 15.50 0.40
CA ASN A 282 -11.98 15.42 0.01
C ASN A 282 -11.68 14.12 -0.73
N THR A 283 -11.54 14.20 -2.04
CA THR A 283 -11.28 13.04 -2.89
C THR A 283 -9.97 12.33 -2.58
N LYS A 284 -8.92 13.08 -2.21
CA LYS A 284 -7.62 12.51 -1.84
C LYS A 284 -7.71 11.72 -0.55
N GLN A 285 -8.38 12.28 0.45
CA GLN A 285 -8.58 11.61 1.73
C GLN A 285 -9.45 10.36 1.59
N ALA A 286 -10.44 10.38 0.69
CA ALA A 286 -11.25 9.22 0.39
C ALA A 286 -10.44 8.09 -0.22
N ALA A 287 -9.60 8.40 -1.20
CA ALA A 287 -8.69 7.43 -1.81
C ALA A 287 -7.76 6.82 -0.77
N MET A 288 -7.20 7.64 0.10
CA MET A 288 -6.36 7.20 1.21
C MET A 288 -7.11 6.28 2.17
N THR A 289 -8.26 6.70 2.66
CA THR A 289 -9.07 5.90 3.60
C THR A 289 -9.40 4.54 3.00
N TYR A 290 -9.76 4.53 1.73
CA TYR A 290 -10.04 3.30 1.00
C TYR A 290 -8.82 2.40 0.88
N LYS A 291 -7.69 2.95 0.50
CA LYS A 291 -6.47 2.21 0.20
C LYS A 291 -5.64 1.85 1.44
N LEU A 292 -5.86 2.53 2.56
CA LEU A 292 -5.15 2.25 3.80
C LEU A 292 -5.62 0.97 4.51
N GLY A 293 -6.43 0.12 3.85
CA GLY A 293 -6.94 -1.11 4.47
C GLY A 293 -7.77 -0.86 5.74
N ARG A 294 -8.05 0.41 6.03
CA ARG A 294 -9.15 0.69 6.95
C ARG A 294 -10.35 0.00 6.35
N PRO A 295 -11.10 -0.73 7.18
CA PRO A 295 -12.20 -1.48 6.65
C PRO A 295 -12.88 -0.57 5.67
N VAL A 296 -12.78 -0.99 4.45
CA VAL A 296 -13.68 -0.51 3.47
C VAL A 296 -14.97 -1.27 3.77
N ALA A 297 -15.39 -1.08 4.96
CA ALA A 297 -16.71 -0.66 5.08
C ALA A 297 -16.75 0.65 4.30
N VAL A 298 -16.62 0.58 3.00
CA VAL A 298 -17.40 1.46 2.17
C VAL A 298 -18.70 1.39 2.89
N PRO A 299 -19.02 2.44 3.63
CA PRO A 299 -20.15 2.33 4.48
C PRO A 299 -21.23 1.85 3.56
N LEU A 300 -21.77 0.70 3.89
CA LEU A 300 -22.96 0.20 3.23
C LEU A 300 -24.08 1.21 3.45
N ASP A 301 -23.68 2.48 3.73
CA ASP A 301 -24.61 3.58 3.70
C ASP A 301 -25.09 3.74 2.25
N THR A 302 -26.37 3.96 2.16
CA THR A 302 -27.10 4.15 0.91
C THR A 302 -26.45 5.20 0.01
N LEU A 303 -25.72 6.16 0.59
CA LEU A 303 -25.09 7.26 -0.14
C LEU A 303 -23.82 6.82 -0.86
N SER A 304 -22.95 6.09 -0.18
CA SER A 304 -21.72 5.54 -0.77
C SER A 304 -22.05 4.52 -1.86
N PHE A 305 -23.06 3.67 -1.62
CA PHE A 305 -23.57 2.75 -2.62
C PHE A 305 -24.12 3.49 -3.86
N ALA A 306 -24.90 4.54 -3.66
CA ALA A 306 -25.41 5.38 -4.75
C ALA A 306 -24.29 6.04 -5.55
N TYR A 307 -23.21 6.49 -4.90
CA TYR A 307 -22.04 7.05 -5.56
C TYR A 307 -21.30 6.01 -6.41
N TYR A 308 -21.11 4.80 -5.92
CA TYR A 308 -20.53 3.73 -6.70
C TYR A 308 -21.34 3.38 -7.93
N HIS A 309 -22.65 3.24 -7.76
CA HIS A 309 -23.56 2.99 -8.86
C HIS A 309 -23.55 4.11 -9.90
N LYS A 310 -23.57 5.35 -9.45
CA LYS A 310 -23.46 6.51 -10.33
C LYS A 310 -22.12 6.50 -11.09
N ALA A 311 -21.05 6.23 -10.40
CA ALA A 311 -19.71 6.17 -10.97
C ALA A 311 -19.58 5.11 -12.07
N VAL A 312 -20.07 3.92 -11.80
CA VAL A 312 -20.12 2.83 -12.79
C VAL A 312 -20.96 3.24 -13.99
N ARG A 313 -22.19 3.70 -13.77
CA ARG A 313 -23.13 4.07 -14.85
C ARG A 313 -22.64 5.22 -15.73
N GLU A 314 -21.96 6.23 -15.16
CA GLU A 314 -21.48 7.39 -15.93
C GLU A 314 -20.24 7.09 -16.75
N ARG A 315 -19.59 5.93 -16.55
CA ARG A 315 -18.34 5.56 -17.20
C ARG A 315 -18.45 4.33 -18.10
N MET A 316 -19.51 3.61 -18.01
CA MET A 316 -19.89 2.55 -18.95
C MET A 316 -20.72 3.12 -20.11
#